data_3dd0713a20d8ed81490acabed2182ed5
#
_entry.id   3dd0713a20d8ed81490acabed2182ed5
#
_cell.length_a   1.000
_cell.length_b   1.000
_cell.length_c   1.000
_cell.angle_alpha   90.00
_cell.angle_beta   90.00
_cell.angle_gamma   90.00
#
_symmetry.space_group_name_H-M   'P 1'
#
loop_
_entity.id
_entity.type
_entity.pdbx_description
1 polymer ?
#
loop_
_entity_poly.entity_id
_entity_poly.type
_entity_poly.pdbx_seq_one_letter_code
_entity_poly.pdbx_strand_id
1 'polypeptide(L)'
;MDGDKAALLFDPPYGVAYQSHMAEGGTASRFKPIENDDLKPEQLQQFLSDAFSAAVVGLRPGAAIYVCHANQRPGIYAAFEQALLKNEFFISTVIVRVKPGATMGWQDYRSRYGPILYGWRKGAERRKVLDRTETNVWQIGKDAPSSYVHPTQKPVALSERAIRNSSLAGDVVLDLFGGSGSTLIACEKTERAARLVELDPGYCDVICKRWERATGLKAERVGSGACA
;
A
#
# COMPACT_ATOMS: atom_id res chain seq x y z
N MET A 1 0.92 14.56 19.43
CA MET A 1 1.45 14.35 18.07
C MET A 1 0.55 15.14 17.16
N ASP A 2 0.98 16.29 16.72
CA ASP A 2 0.19 17.20 15.94
C ASP A 2 -0.07 16.63 14.54
N GLY A 3 -1.32 16.61 14.22
CA GLY A 3 -1.96 15.80 13.22
C GLY A 3 -1.84 16.21 11.75
N ASP A 4 -0.64 16.38 11.20
CA ASP A 4 -0.47 16.70 9.78
C ASP A 4 -0.29 15.47 8.88
N LYS A 5 -1.03 14.40 9.17
CA LYS A 5 -0.99 13.21 8.32
C LYS A 5 -1.86 13.43 7.08
N ALA A 6 -1.21 13.62 5.95
CA ALA A 6 -1.85 14.11 4.73
C ALA A 6 -2.33 13.01 3.79
N ALA A 7 -1.74 11.84 3.82
CA ALA A 7 -2.10 10.75 2.92
C ALA A 7 -1.88 9.39 3.57
N LEU A 8 -2.63 8.41 3.09
CA LEU A 8 -2.55 7.03 3.48
C LEU A 8 -2.34 6.19 2.22
N LEU A 9 -1.27 5.41 2.19
CA LEU A 9 -1.02 4.48 1.11
C LEU A 9 -1.02 3.07 1.67
N PHE A 10 -1.85 2.17 1.12
CA PHE A 10 -1.95 0.81 1.60
C PHE A 10 -1.80 -0.21 0.50
N ASP A 11 -1.00 -1.24 0.79
CA ASP A 11 -0.92 -2.48 0.02
C ASP A 11 -1.14 -3.68 0.95
N PRO A 12 -2.35 -3.83 1.53
CA PRO A 12 -2.64 -4.90 2.47
C PRO A 12 -2.62 -6.27 1.80
N PRO A 13 -2.60 -7.38 2.56
CA PRO A 13 -2.83 -8.70 1.99
C PRO A 13 -4.20 -8.76 1.32
N TYR A 14 -4.28 -9.50 0.20
CA TYR A 14 -5.47 -9.51 -0.66
C TYR A 14 -6.41 -10.68 -0.42
N GLY A 15 -6.07 -11.61 0.47
CA GLY A 15 -6.84 -12.84 0.68
C GLY A 15 -6.79 -13.79 -0.53
N VAL A 16 -5.70 -13.77 -1.29
CA VAL A 16 -5.55 -14.56 -2.52
C VAL A 16 -4.60 -15.74 -2.37
N ALA A 17 -3.98 -15.92 -1.19
CA ALA A 17 -3.02 -16.98 -0.89
C ALA A 17 -1.90 -17.08 -1.97
N TYR A 18 -1.33 -15.95 -2.33
CA TYR A 18 -0.46 -15.78 -3.50
C TYR A 18 0.66 -16.82 -3.60
N GLN A 19 1.28 -17.17 -2.49
CA GLN A 19 2.42 -18.10 -2.48
C GLN A 19 2.01 -19.58 -2.52
N SER A 20 0.82 -19.94 -2.03
CA SER A 20 0.30 -21.30 -2.16
C SER A 20 0.16 -21.67 -3.64
N HIS A 21 -0.34 -20.76 -4.45
CA HIS A 21 -0.47 -20.97 -5.89
C HIS A 21 0.88 -21.01 -6.63
N MET A 22 1.89 -20.31 -6.15
CA MET A 22 3.25 -20.39 -6.71
C MET A 22 3.92 -21.74 -6.39
N ALA A 23 3.69 -22.30 -5.21
CA ALA A 23 4.19 -23.60 -4.81
C ALA A 23 3.55 -24.75 -5.60
N GLU A 24 2.25 -24.68 -5.86
CA GLU A 24 1.51 -25.63 -6.71
C GLU A 24 2.04 -25.66 -8.15
N GLY A 25 2.56 -24.52 -8.65
CA GLY A 25 3.21 -24.42 -9.97
C GLY A 25 4.65 -24.98 -10.04
N GLY A 26 5.17 -25.59 -8.98
CA GLY A 26 6.51 -26.22 -8.96
C GLY A 26 7.68 -25.25 -8.86
N THR A 27 7.44 -23.97 -8.66
CA THR A 27 8.48 -22.95 -8.48
C THR A 27 8.60 -22.63 -6.99
N ALA A 28 9.62 -23.12 -6.32
CA ALA A 28 9.90 -22.76 -4.93
C ALA A 28 10.06 -21.23 -4.81
N SER A 29 9.21 -20.59 -4.03
CA SER A 29 9.32 -19.17 -3.77
C SER A 29 10.55 -18.91 -2.88
N ARG A 30 11.39 -17.94 -3.28
CA ARG A 30 12.50 -17.45 -2.45
C ARG A 30 12.02 -16.58 -1.27
N PHE A 31 10.73 -16.30 -1.18
CA PHE A 31 10.12 -15.46 -0.18
C PHE A 31 9.23 -16.26 0.76
N LYS A 32 9.08 -15.79 1.99
CA LYS A 32 8.13 -16.36 2.96
C LYS A 32 6.67 -16.10 2.53
N PRO A 33 5.71 -16.93 2.98
CA PRO A 33 4.29 -16.61 2.85
C PRO A 33 3.96 -15.24 3.43
N ILE A 34 3.00 -14.56 2.80
CA ILE A 34 2.47 -13.29 3.32
C ILE A 34 1.42 -13.64 4.37
N GLU A 35 1.59 -13.12 5.57
CA GLU A 35 0.61 -13.31 6.63
C GLU A 35 -0.74 -12.68 6.29
N ASN A 36 -1.82 -13.36 6.66
CA ASN A 36 -3.21 -12.95 6.39
C ASN A 36 -3.60 -12.88 4.90
N ASP A 37 -2.80 -13.43 3.98
CA ASP A 37 -3.13 -13.44 2.54
C ASP A 37 -4.04 -14.61 2.12
N ASP A 38 -4.44 -15.47 3.04
CA ASP A 38 -5.34 -16.62 2.86
C ASP A 38 -6.73 -16.41 3.47
N LEU A 39 -7.01 -15.23 4.01
CA LEU A 39 -8.28 -14.90 4.64
C LEU A 39 -9.45 -14.99 3.66
N LYS A 40 -10.57 -15.53 4.14
CA LYS A 40 -11.85 -15.50 3.41
C LYS A 40 -12.40 -14.07 3.34
N PRO A 41 -13.30 -13.73 2.40
CA PRO A 41 -13.78 -12.35 2.23
C PRO A 41 -14.29 -11.70 3.51
N GLU A 42 -15.05 -12.41 4.35
CA GLU A 42 -15.61 -11.87 5.60
C GLU A 42 -14.51 -11.61 6.65
N GLN A 43 -13.55 -12.52 6.75
CA GLN A 43 -12.39 -12.36 7.66
C GLN A 43 -11.48 -11.24 7.18
N LEU A 44 -11.26 -11.14 5.86
CA LEU A 44 -10.50 -10.05 5.24
C LEU A 44 -11.18 -8.70 5.49
N GLN A 45 -12.50 -8.63 5.33
CA GLN A 45 -13.27 -7.41 5.62
C GLN A 45 -13.09 -6.95 7.06
N GLN A 46 -13.16 -7.88 8.03
CA GLN A 46 -12.96 -7.55 9.44
C GLN A 46 -11.53 -7.09 9.71
N PHE A 47 -10.53 -7.82 9.21
CA PHE A 47 -9.12 -7.46 9.32
C PHE A 47 -8.82 -6.05 8.77
N LEU A 48 -9.32 -5.76 7.57
CA LEU A 48 -9.17 -4.44 6.95
C LEU A 48 -9.91 -3.36 7.74
N SER A 49 -11.11 -3.67 8.25
CA SER A 49 -11.88 -2.73 9.07
C SER A 49 -11.13 -2.35 10.35
N ASP A 50 -10.50 -3.31 11.01
CA ASP A 50 -9.72 -3.06 12.23
C ASP A 50 -8.47 -2.22 11.91
N ALA A 51 -7.77 -2.53 10.82
CA ALA A 51 -6.62 -1.75 10.36
C ALA A 51 -7.01 -0.31 10.01
N PHE A 52 -8.09 -0.10 9.28
CA PHE A 52 -8.58 1.24 8.92
C PHE A 52 -9.08 2.02 10.14
N SER A 53 -9.73 1.37 11.10
CA SER A 53 -10.13 1.96 12.37
C SER A 53 -8.92 2.49 13.15
N ALA A 54 -7.86 1.71 13.23
CA ALA A 54 -6.60 2.15 13.86
C ALA A 54 -5.97 3.33 13.09
N ALA A 55 -6.00 3.31 11.76
CA ALA A 55 -5.47 4.38 10.93
C ALA A 55 -6.21 5.71 11.10
N VAL A 56 -7.55 5.65 11.21
CA VAL A 56 -8.40 6.85 11.34
C VAL A 56 -8.00 7.70 12.53
N VAL A 57 -7.60 7.10 13.65
CA VAL A 57 -7.14 7.85 14.85
C VAL A 57 -5.98 8.79 14.53
N GLY A 58 -5.11 8.40 13.62
CA GLY A 58 -3.93 9.16 13.25
C GLY A 58 -4.06 9.99 11.97
N LEU A 59 -5.21 9.95 11.27
CA LEU A 59 -5.43 10.69 10.04
C LEU A 59 -6.25 11.94 10.29
N ARG A 60 -5.92 13.05 9.67
CA ARG A 60 -6.78 14.24 9.67
C ARG A 60 -8.01 14.01 8.77
N PRO A 61 -9.15 14.62 9.06
CA PRO A 61 -10.26 14.73 8.11
C PRO A 61 -9.78 15.31 6.78
N GLY A 62 -10.26 14.78 5.66
CA GLY A 62 -9.82 15.16 4.32
C GLY A 62 -8.51 14.50 3.85
N ALA A 63 -7.83 13.73 4.69
CA ALA A 63 -6.63 12.97 4.29
C ALA A 63 -6.98 11.98 3.16
N ALA A 64 -6.21 12.01 2.08
CA ALA A 64 -6.39 11.10 0.95
C ALA A 64 -5.97 9.69 1.31
N ILE A 65 -6.64 8.70 0.70
CA ILE A 65 -6.30 7.29 0.79
C ILE A 65 -6.12 6.67 -0.59
N TYR A 66 -5.17 5.74 -0.69
CA TYR A 66 -4.94 4.89 -1.85
C TYR A 66 -4.80 3.46 -1.36
N VAL A 67 -5.72 2.58 -1.72
CA VAL A 67 -5.72 1.19 -1.25
C VAL A 67 -5.61 0.26 -2.45
N CYS A 68 -4.46 -0.38 -2.59
CA CYS A 68 -4.29 -1.43 -3.58
C CYS A 68 -5.14 -2.64 -3.21
N HIS A 69 -5.75 -3.29 -4.19
CA HIS A 69 -6.54 -4.49 -3.95
C HIS A 69 -6.50 -5.47 -5.12
N ALA A 70 -6.94 -6.71 -4.89
CA ALA A 70 -7.18 -7.67 -5.95
C ALA A 70 -8.59 -7.53 -6.51
N ASN A 71 -8.78 -7.95 -7.77
CA ASN A 71 -10.09 -7.98 -8.44
C ASN A 71 -10.41 -9.36 -9.00
N GLN A 72 -9.64 -10.38 -8.63
CA GLN A 72 -9.65 -11.68 -9.29
C GLN A 72 -10.55 -12.73 -8.60
N ARG A 73 -11.05 -12.43 -7.40
CA ARG A 73 -11.93 -13.34 -6.64
C ARG A 73 -13.22 -12.65 -6.26
N PRO A 74 -14.37 -13.32 -6.39
CA PRO A 74 -15.65 -12.82 -5.90
C PRO A 74 -15.55 -12.45 -4.40
N GLY A 75 -16.17 -11.34 -4.03
CA GLY A 75 -16.22 -10.86 -2.64
C GLY A 75 -15.01 -10.05 -2.18
N ILE A 76 -13.83 -10.20 -2.78
CA ILE A 76 -12.62 -9.47 -2.35
C ILE A 76 -12.80 -7.95 -2.49
N TYR A 77 -13.24 -7.46 -3.65
CA TYR A 77 -13.50 -6.04 -3.83
C TYR A 77 -14.48 -5.50 -2.80
N ALA A 78 -15.58 -6.25 -2.58
CA ALA A 78 -16.60 -5.85 -1.60
C ALA A 78 -16.05 -5.78 -0.17
N ALA A 79 -15.14 -6.68 0.21
CA ALA A 79 -14.48 -6.64 1.52
C ALA A 79 -13.70 -5.34 1.74
N PHE A 80 -12.93 -4.91 0.73
CA PHE A 80 -12.20 -3.64 0.77
C PHE A 80 -13.12 -2.43 0.82
N GLU A 81 -14.12 -2.39 -0.05
CA GLU A 81 -15.10 -1.31 -0.11
C GLU A 81 -15.86 -1.15 1.20
N GLN A 82 -16.42 -2.23 1.72
CA GLN A 82 -17.19 -2.20 2.97
C GLN A 82 -16.34 -1.82 4.19
N ALA A 83 -15.10 -2.32 4.25
CA ALA A 83 -14.18 -1.94 5.33
C ALA A 83 -13.88 -0.43 5.33
N LEU A 84 -13.70 0.18 4.16
CA LEU A 84 -13.48 1.62 4.03
C LEU A 84 -14.73 2.43 4.40
N LEU A 85 -15.90 2.04 3.87
CA LEU A 85 -17.15 2.75 4.13
C LEU A 85 -17.54 2.72 5.61
N LYS A 86 -17.28 1.61 6.31
CA LYS A 86 -17.50 1.44 7.75
C LYS A 86 -16.63 2.38 8.59
N ASN A 87 -15.45 2.74 8.08
CA ASN A 87 -14.44 3.53 8.80
C ASN A 87 -14.34 4.98 8.32
N GLU A 88 -15.48 5.60 7.99
CA GLU A 88 -15.60 7.03 7.67
C GLU A 88 -14.82 7.48 6.42
N PHE A 89 -14.48 6.57 5.52
CA PHE A 89 -13.88 6.95 4.25
C PHE A 89 -14.94 7.17 3.18
N PHE A 90 -14.64 8.09 2.28
CA PHE A 90 -15.37 8.29 1.03
C PHE A 90 -14.55 7.71 -0.10
N ILE A 91 -15.14 6.84 -0.91
CA ILE A 91 -14.51 6.27 -2.11
C ILE A 91 -14.93 7.11 -3.30
N SER A 92 -13.96 7.67 -3.99
CA SER A 92 -14.19 8.57 -5.14
C SER A 92 -14.12 7.84 -6.47
N THR A 93 -13.08 7.02 -6.65
CA THR A 93 -12.87 6.32 -7.92
C THR A 93 -11.92 5.13 -7.74
N VAL A 94 -11.89 4.28 -8.74
CA VAL A 94 -10.85 3.27 -8.90
C VAL A 94 -9.80 3.79 -9.87
N ILE A 95 -8.55 3.83 -9.42
CA ILE A 95 -7.39 4.07 -10.27
C ILE A 95 -6.91 2.73 -10.80
N VAL A 96 -6.64 2.64 -12.08
CA VAL A 96 -6.16 1.45 -12.75
C VAL A 96 -4.68 1.62 -13.08
N ARG A 97 -3.82 0.92 -12.34
CA ARG A 97 -2.41 0.84 -12.72
C ARG A 97 -2.22 -0.18 -13.83
N VAL A 98 -1.85 0.26 -15.02
CA VAL A 98 -1.50 -0.61 -16.15
C VAL A 98 -0.05 -1.08 -16.01
N LYS A 99 0.15 -2.41 -16.06
CA LYS A 99 1.47 -3.06 -16.01
C LYS A 99 2.03 -3.23 -17.43
N PRO A 100 3.36 -3.20 -17.62
CA PRO A 100 3.97 -3.43 -18.94
C PRO A 100 3.64 -4.80 -19.55
N GLY A 101 3.53 -5.83 -18.70
CA GLY A 101 3.21 -7.19 -19.10
C GLY A 101 2.05 -7.77 -18.30
N ALA A 102 1.41 -8.80 -18.85
CA ALA A 102 0.36 -9.54 -18.17
C ALA A 102 0.94 -10.46 -17.08
N THR A 103 0.18 -10.66 -16.00
CA THR A 103 0.52 -11.64 -14.98
C THR A 103 0.24 -13.05 -15.52
N MET A 104 1.15 -13.99 -15.29
CA MET A 104 0.88 -15.40 -15.56
C MET A 104 -0.23 -15.90 -14.63
N GLY A 105 -1.11 -16.76 -15.13
CA GLY A 105 -2.23 -17.33 -14.38
C GLY A 105 -3.09 -18.20 -15.27
N TRP A 106 -4.00 -18.95 -14.64
CA TRP A 106 -4.91 -19.91 -15.29
C TRP A 106 -6.22 -19.29 -15.81
N GLN A 107 -6.32 -17.94 -15.77
CA GLN A 107 -7.50 -17.22 -16.20
C GLN A 107 -7.55 -17.07 -17.71
N ASP A 108 -8.74 -17.06 -18.29
CA ASP A 108 -8.96 -16.82 -19.74
C ASP A 108 -8.36 -15.48 -20.17
N TYR A 109 -8.51 -14.45 -19.34
CA TYR A 109 -7.92 -13.14 -19.57
C TYR A 109 -6.80 -12.86 -18.57
N ARG A 110 -5.57 -12.76 -19.06
CA ARG A 110 -4.41 -12.43 -18.22
C ARG A 110 -4.48 -10.99 -17.73
N SER A 111 -4.34 -10.81 -16.43
CA SER A 111 -4.42 -9.48 -15.81
C SER A 111 -3.20 -8.60 -16.15
N ARG A 112 -3.46 -7.46 -16.75
CA ARG A 112 -2.46 -6.40 -17.04
C ARG A 112 -2.58 -5.18 -16.15
N TYR A 113 -3.43 -5.18 -15.16
CA TYR A 113 -3.62 -4.04 -14.28
C TYR A 113 -3.65 -4.43 -12.81
N GLY A 114 -3.54 -3.42 -11.97
CA GLY A 114 -3.79 -3.51 -10.53
C GLY A 114 -4.70 -2.36 -10.13
N PRO A 115 -5.86 -2.64 -9.56
CA PRO A 115 -6.78 -1.60 -9.14
C PRO A 115 -6.34 -0.99 -7.81
N ILE A 116 -6.69 0.28 -7.61
CA ILE A 116 -6.41 1.06 -6.41
C ILE A 116 -7.67 1.86 -6.08
N LEU A 117 -8.26 1.62 -4.93
CA LEU A 117 -9.33 2.47 -4.42
C LEU A 117 -8.74 3.81 -4.00
N TYR A 118 -9.27 4.88 -4.55
CA TYR A 118 -8.92 6.25 -4.18
C TYR A 118 -10.09 6.94 -3.52
N GLY A 119 -9.81 7.61 -2.43
CA GLY A 119 -10.78 8.37 -1.68
C GLY A 119 -10.13 9.25 -0.60
N TRP A 120 -10.88 9.60 0.41
CA TRP A 120 -10.40 10.41 1.54
C TRP A 120 -11.23 10.16 2.79
N ARG A 121 -10.64 10.49 3.95
CA ARG A 121 -11.36 10.51 5.21
C ARG A 121 -12.43 11.63 5.20
N LYS A 122 -13.66 11.29 5.58
CA LYS A 122 -14.76 12.27 5.72
C LYS A 122 -14.46 13.30 6.82
N GLY A 123 -15.23 14.37 6.85
CA GLY A 123 -15.21 15.38 7.92
C GLY A 123 -14.52 16.70 7.58
N ALA A 124 -13.78 16.77 6.46
CA ALA A 124 -13.23 18.02 5.91
C ALA A 124 -13.03 17.95 4.40
N GLU A 125 -12.76 19.10 3.79
CA GLU A 125 -12.40 19.18 2.38
C GLU A 125 -11.05 18.50 2.16
N ARG A 126 -10.99 17.63 1.13
CA ARG A 126 -9.76 16.99 0.71
C ARG A 126 -8.83 17.96 -0.02
N ARG A 127 -7.53 17.68 0.00
CA ARG A 127 -6.62 18.29 -0.96
C ARG A 127 -6.96 17.81 -2.37
N LYS A 128 -7.27 18.73 -3.26
CA LYS A 128 -7.53 18.43 -4.68
C LYS A 128 -6.22 18.16 -5.40
N VAL A 129 -6.23 17.19 -6.31
CA VAL A 129 -5.15 17.01 -7.29
C VAL A 129 -5.13 18.24 -8.19
N LEU A 130 -3.99 18.94 -8.22
CA LEU A 130 -3.88 20.21 -8.95
C LEU A 130 -3.61 20.02 -10.43
N ASP A 131 -2.89 18.95 -10.79
CA ASP A 131 -2.63 18.61 -12.17
C ASP A 131 -3.90 18.09 -12.83
N ARG A 132 -4.48 18.88 -13.72
CA ARG A 132 -5.70 18.55 -14.44
C ARG A 132 -5.49 17.54 -15.58
N THR A 133 -4.27 17.17 -15.88
CA THR A 133 -3.93 16.09 -16.82
C THR A 133 -3.94 14.71 -16.15
N GLU A 134 -4.02 14.67 -14.83
CA GLU A 134 -4.12 13.42 -14.08
C GLU A 134 -5.40 12.67 -14.42
N THR A 135 -5.24 11.39 -14.72
CA THR A 135 -6.33 10.48 -15.03
C THR A 135 -6.35 9.31 -14.03
N ASN A 136 -7.41 8.55 -14.03
CA ASN A 136 -7.50 7.32 -13.24
C ASN A 136 -6.84 6.10 -13.92
N VAL A 137 -6.11 6.30 -15.02
CA VAL A 137 -5.32 5.25 -15.67
C VAL A 137 -3.84 5.59 -15.53
N TRP A 138 -3.11 4.81 -14.73
CA TRP A 138 -1.70 5.01 -14.44
C TRP A 138 -0.83 3.99 -15.15
N GLN A 139 -0.07 4.41 -16.14
CA GLN A 139 0.93 3.57 -16.78
C GLN A 139 2.22 3.61 -15.96
N ILE A 140 2.41 2.62 -15.09
CA ILE A 140 3.57 2.54 -14.19
C ILE A 140 4.23 1.17 -14.35
N GLY A 141 5.50 1.20 -14.77
CA GLY A 141 6.34 0.02 -14.93
C GLY A 141 6.57 -0.75 -13.63
N LYS A 142 7.34 -1.82 -13.73
CA LYS A 142 7.91 -2.54 -12.59
C LYS A 142 9.28 -1.96 -12.28
N ASP A 143 9.70 -2.03 -11.03
CA ASP A 143 11.11 -1.85 -10.67
C ASP A 143 11.96 -2.95 -11.33
N ALA A 144 13.28 -2.75 -11.41
CA ALA A 144 14.17 -3.77 -11.96
C ALA A 144 14.04 -5.09 -11.17
N PRO A 145 13.98 -6.26 -11.83
CA PRO A 145 13.80 -7.55 -11.14
C PRO A 145 14.85 -7.83 -10.06
N SER A 146 16.07 -7.32 -10.24
CA SER A 146 17.15 -7.39 -9.26
C SER A 146 16.90 -6.61 -7.96
N SER A 147 16.00 -5.63 -7.99
CA SER A 147 15.64 -4.83 -6.82
C SER A 147 14.49 -5.41 -5.98
N TYR A 148 13.93 -6.56 -6.39
CA TYR A 148 12.81 -7.17 -5.68
C TYR A 148 13.28 -7.86 -4.40
N VAL A 149 12.81 -7.38 -3.29
CA VAL A 149 13.06 -7.90 -1.93
C VAL A 149 11.80 -8.43 -1.25
N HIS A 150 10.64 -8.30 -1.90
CA HIS A 150 9.34 -8.77 -1.42
C HIS A 150 8.54 -9.35 -2.59
N PRO A 151 7.74 -10.43 -2.39
CA PRO A 151 7.05 -11.13 -3.49
C PRO A 151 6.05 -10.26 -4.24
N THR A 152 5.38 -9.36 -3.56
CA THR A 152 4.35 -8.46 -4.12
C THR A 152 4.80 -7.00 -4.17
N GLN A 153 6.12 -6.75 -4.17
CA GLN A 153 6.68 -5.39 -4.17
C GLN A 153 6.01 -4.49 -5.20
N LYS A 154 5.51 -3.35 -4.74
CA LYS A 154 5.02 -2.29 -5.62
C LYS A 154 6.16 -1.38 -6.07
N PRO A 155 6.11 -0.84 -7.28
CA PRO A 155 7.10 0.13 -7.74
C PRO A 155 7.07 1.40 -6.89
N VAL A 156 8.24 1.93 -6.58
CA VAL A 156 8.37 3.21 -5.86
C VAL A 156 7.63 4.33 -6.59
N ALA A 157 7.67 4.36 -7.92
CA ALA A 157 6.98 5.35 -8.74
C ALA A 157 5.45 5.39 -8.53
N LEU A 158 4.83 4.27 -8.10
CA LEU A 158 3.41 4.24 -7.75
C LEU A 158 3.14 5.09 -6.52
N SER A 159 3.93 4.84 -5.47
CA SER A 159 3.82 5.58 -4.22
C SER A 159 4.18 7.05 -4.41
N GLU A 160 5.23 7.36 -5.19
CA GLU A 160 5.63 8.73 -5.50
C GLU A 160 4.50 9.52 -6.14
N ARG A 161 3.79 8.94 -7.14
CA ARG A 161 2.67 9.60 -7.82
C ARG A 161 1.51 9.87 -6.86
N ALA A 162 1.11 8.88 -6.08
CA ALA A 162 0.04 9.03 -5.09
C ALA A 162 0.38 10.12 -4.05
N ILE A 163 1.60 10.11 -3.52
CA ILE A 163 2.08 11.05 -2.52
C ILE A 163 2.11 12.48 -3.08
N ARG A 164 2.67 12.69 -4.28
CA ARG A 164 2.73 14.03 -4.92
C ARG A 164 1.34 14.59 -5.18
N ASN A 165 0.39 13.75 -5.58
CA ASN A 165 -0.97 14.17 -5.89
C ASN A 165 -1.76 14.59 -4.64
N SER A 166 -1.42 14.09 -3.45
CA SER A 166 -2.28 14.24 -2.27
C SER A 166 -1.60 14.82 -1.04
N SER A 167 -0.31 15.20 -1.14
CA SER A 167 0.44 15.78 -0.03
C SER A 167 1.41 16.88 -0.48
N LEU A 168 1.95 17.63 0.48
CA LEU A 168 3.04 18.59 0.30
C LEU A 168 4.34 18.05 0.90
N ALA A 169 5.47 18.66 0.53
CA ALA A 169 6.74 18.46 1.23
C ALA A 169 6.55 18.77 2.73
N GLY A 170 7.15 17.94 3.58
CA GLY A 170 6.98 18.03 5.04
C GLY A 170 5.76 17.31 5.61
N ASP A 171 4.75 16.99 4.79
CA ASP A 171 3.58 16.22 5.26
C ASP A 171 3.96 14.78 5.68
N VAL A 172 3.13 14.19 6.55
CA VAL A 172 3.31 12.81 7.02
C VAL A 172 2.48 11.85 6.17
N VAL A 173 3.10 10.78 5.71
CA VAL A 173 2.45 9.66 5.01
C VAL A 173 2.44 8.45 5.93
N LEU A 174 1.26 7.87 6.15
CA LEU A 174 1.06 6.65 6.92
C LEU A 174 0.92 5.45 5.99
N ASP A 175 1.59 4.34 6.31
CA ASP A 175 1.43 3.05 5.64
C ASP A 175 1.42 1.94 6.69
N LEU A 176 0.31 1.21 6.80
CA LEU A 176 0.15 0.14 7.78
C LEU A 176 0.68 -1.22 7.29
N PHE A 177 1.13 -1.30 6.06
CA PHE A 177 1.59 -2.54 5.42
C PHE A 177 2.90 -2.28 4.68
N GLY A 178 3.97 -2.00 5.45
CA GLY A 178 5.26 -1.52 4.94
C GLY A 178 5.91 -2.40 3.88
N GLY A 179 5.78 -3.71 4.02
CA GLY A 179 6.25 -4.72 3.05
C GLY A 179 7.72 -4.53 2.67
N SER A 180 7.96 -4.10 1.45
CA SER A 180 9.33 -3.81 0.97
C SER A 180 9.83 -2.39 1.28
N GLY A 181 9.02 -1.51 1.87
CA GLY A 181 9.37 -0.11 2.12
C GLY A 181 9.28 0.81 0.90
N SER A 182 8.51 0.45 -0.12
CA SER A 182 8.38 1.32 -1.31
C SER A 182 7.82 2.70 -0.96
N THR A 183 6.90 2.78 0.00
CA THR A 183 6.36 4.03 0.51
C THR A 183 7.41 4.87 1.22
N LEU A 184 8.30 4.27 2.03
CA LEU A 184 9.40 4.97 2.69
C LEU A 184 10.33 5.63 1.68
N ILE A 185 10.77 4.87 0.66
CA ILE A 185 11.64 5.40 -0.39
C ILE A 185 10.95 6.51 -1.19
N ALA A 186 9.65 6.38 -1.45
CA ALA A 186 8.87 7.41 -2.14
C ALA A 186 8.77 8.70 -1.30
N CYS A 187 8.55 8.58 0.02
CA CYS A 187 8.54 9.72 0.94
C CYS A 187 9.88 10.44 0.96
N GLU A 188 10.97 9.71 1.08
CA GLU A 188 12.34 10.27 1.04
C GLU A 188 12.56 11.09 -0.23
N LYS A 189 12.27 10.51 -1.39
CA LYS A 189 12.41 11.19 -2.69
C LYS A 189 11.49 12.40 -2.88
N THR A 190 10.45 12.51 -2.11
CA THR A 190 9.44 13.55 -2.24
C THR A 190 9.41 14.52 -1.06
N GLU A 191 10.37 14.39 -0.14
CA GLU A 191 10.49 15.23 1.06
C GLU A 191 9.27 15.13 2.00
N ARG A 192 8.72 13.91 2.15
CA ARG A 192 7.65 13.61 3.11
C ARG A 192 8.19 12.76 4.24
N ALA A 193 7.58 12.91 5.43
CA ALA A 193 7.87 12.04 6.56
C ALA A 193 7.03 10.76 6.46
N ALA A 194 7.67 9.59 6.45
CA ALA A 194 6.97 8.31 6.45
C ALA A 194 6.71 7.81 7.89
N ARG A 195 5.56 7.16 8.07
CA ARG A 195 5.24 6.35 9.23
C ARG A 195 4.75 4.99 8.74
N LEU A 196 5.57 3.95 8.92
CA LEU A 196 5.28 2.60 8.46
C LEU A 196 5.05 1.66 9.63
N VAL A 197 4.13 0.73 9.43
CA VAL A 197 3.95 -0.45 10.28
C VAL A 197 4.22 -1.68 9.42
N GLU A 198 4.98 -2.63 9.95
CA GLU A 198 5.26 -3.91 9.31
C GLU A 198 5.21 -5.01 10.37
N LEU A 199 4.52 -6.10 10.05
CA LEU A 199 4.28 -7.21 10.98
C LEU A 199 5.50 -8.15 11.06
N ASP A 200 6.13 -8.47 9.93
CA ASP A 200 7.29 -9.38 9.90
C ASP A 200 8.59 -8.62 10.24
N PRO A 201 9.27 -8.98 11.36
CA PRO A 201 10.54 -8.33 11.74
C PRO A 201 11.61 -8.43 10.65
N GLY A 202 11.61 -9.50 9.86
CA GLY A 202 12.56 -9.67 8.75
C GLY A 202 12.33 -8.65 7.64
N TYR A 203 11.07 -8.28 7.36
CA TYR A 203 10.76 -7.20 6.43
C TYR A 203 11.03 -5.82 7.04
N CYS A 204 10.93 -5.63 8.36
CA CYS A 204 11.42 -4.40 9.01
C CYS A 204 12.92 -4.19 8.71
N ASP A 205 13.74 -5.23 8.83
CA ASP A 205 15.16 -5.17 8.49
C ASP A 205 15.41 -4.88 7.00
N VAL A 206 14.57 -5.44 6.12
CA VAL A 206 14.62 -5.19 4.67
C VAL A 206 14.32 -3.72 4.37
N ILE A 207 13.30 -3.15 5.00
CA ILE A 207 12.93 -1.73 4.87
C ILE A 207 14.11 -0.84 5.26
N CYS A 208 14.69 -1.05 6.44
CA CYS A 208 15.83 -0.28 6.93
C CYS A 208 17.02 -0.37 5.97
N LYS A 209 17.44 -1.57 5.58
CA LYS A 209 18.56 -1.78 4.65
C LYS A 209 18.32 -1.15 3.27
N ARG A 210 17.08 -1.18 2.79
CA ARG A 210 16.71 -0.57 1.51
C ARG A 210 16.78 0.96 1.58
N TRP A 211 16.33 1.53 2.68
CA TRP A 211 16.41 2.96 2.93
C TRP A 211 17.86 3.43 3.08
N GLU A 212 18.68 2.72 3.87
CA GLU A 212 20.11 3.01 4.02
C GLU A 212 20.85 3.02 2.66
N ARG A 213 20.54 2.06 1.79
CA ARG A 213 21.12 2.03 0.44
C ARG A 213 20.68 3.20 -0.43
N ALA A 214 19.45 3.65 -0.28
CA ALA A 214 18.88 4.73 -1.08
C ALA A 214 19.37 6.11 -0.65
N THR A 215 19.64 6.30 0.66
CA THR A 215 20.00 7.59 1.25
C THR A 215 21.48 7.72 1.58
N GLY A 216 22.17 6.61 1.78
CA GLY A 216 23.53 6.60 2.34
C GLY A 216 23.60 6.83 3.86
N LEU A 217 22.45 7.03 4.51
CA LEU A 217 22.34 7.22 5.96
C LEU A 217 22.25 5.87 6.69
N LYS A 218 22.30 5.91 8.03
CA LYS A 218 22.12 4.75 8.89
C LYS A 218 20.81 4.83 9.64
N ALA A 219 20.08 3.71 9.65
CA ALA A 219 18.89 3.57 10.48
C ALA A 219 19.29 3.35 11.94
N GLU A 220 18.62 4.05 12.84
CA GLU A 220 18.84 3.91 14.28
C GLU A 220 17.68 3.18 14.92
N ARG A 221 18.01 2.20 15.77
CA ARG A 221 17.01 1.53 16.58
C ARG A 221 16.72 2.36 17.82
N VAL A 222 15.55 2.97 17.89
CA VAL A 222 15.07 3.60 19.10
C VAL A 222 14.57 2.49 20.03
N GLY A 223 15.08 2.44 21.27
CA GLY A 223 14.69 1.44 22.27
C GLY A 223 13.18 1.46 22.52
N SER A 224 12.65 0.34 23.01
CA SER A 224 11.25 0.21 23.43
C SER A 224 10.96 1.06 24.67
N GLY A 225 11.04 2.36 24.54
CA GLY A 225 10.47 3.30 25.49
C GLY A 225 8.94 3.17 25.37
N ALA A 226 8.26 2.88 26.46
CA ALA A 226 6.81 2.87 26.52
C ALA A 226 6.29 4.15 25.87
N CYS A 227 5.36 4.02 24.94
CA CYS A 227 4.57 5.16 24.48
C CYS A 227 3.86 5.73 25.71
N ALA A 228 4.27 6.92 26.14
CA ALA A 228 3.55 7.71 27.12
C ALA A 228 2.34 8.37 26.45
#